data_1178a7a8ff1bbb6ead9787892ab66c13
#
_entry.id   1178a7a8ff1bbb6ead9787892ab66c13
#
_cell.length_a   1.000
_cell.length_b   1.000
_cell.length_c   1.000
_cell.angle_alpha   90.00
_cell.angle_beta   90.00
_cell.angle_gamma   90.00
#
_symmetry.space_group_name_H-M   'P 1'
#
loop_
_entity.id
_entity.type
_entity.pdbx_description
1 polymer ?
#
loop_
_entity_poly.entity_id
_entity_poly.type
_entity_poly.pdbx_seq_one_letter_code
_entity_poly.pdbx_strand_id
1 'polypeptide(L)'
;MMKRVGLVLTLGLLVFGALAVAETAVPETPGATVGGDLVIGVSQTFKDMDPRIANSAYDAYVLNVVFDGLIILHPETLAPAPWIAKSWEILSDSQVRFYLNEGIKFHNGEDLTAEDVAFTFNWIADEANNSPNFTELIWMEEVIIIDDYTIDVITKPEYAPFAPGFGSETQSIVPMDYVLEVGDADFNLNPVGSGPFKFKEWLPGDKLVVERNEDYWLVYPNLDSITYRPIPELATMMLELEAGGIDIADNMPAADVPRFQAMDEVVIQQVGSLSYFHMYFNLQSPISSDIRFRKACYMSVEMEDAVFSIFQGLTGVKAYGCIPPALWANDQEYLKENVYLSEDDEEAQRLFAELRAEGILPEGYTVRIHTPLDPRRRQLATIMATSLIENGVDAEVIPLDWGPLLDLAYRSESDPVGDFEMMWMGWSGGPDPHDFAFYLFHSANATVGSADNMSW
;
A
#
# COMPACT_ATOMS: atom_id res chain seq x y z
N MET A 1 28.89 -32.54 -41.90
CA MET A 1 27.95 -33.47 -41.22
C MET A 1 27.25 -32.68 -40.14
N MET A 2 26.18 -31.95 -40.51
CA MET A 2 25.42 -31.08 -39.65
C MET A 2 24.32 -31.89 -38.94
N LYS A 3 24.33 -31.92 -37.61
CA LYS A 3 23.20 -32.43 -36.82
C LYS A 3 22.23 -31.25 -36.53
N ARG A 4 21.06 -31.35 -37.10
CA ARG A 4 19.91 -30.50 -36.76
C ARG A 4 19.41 -30.90 -35.37
N VAL A 5 19.40 -29.97 -34.45
CA VAL A 5 18.66 -30.08 -33.18
C VAL A 5 17.28 -29.46 -33.39
N GLY A 6 16.26 -30.28 -33.35
CA GLY A 6 14.87 -29.83 -33.41
C GLY A 6 14.44 -29.25 -32.07
N LEU A 7 13.96 -28.01 -32.11
CA LEU A 7 13.32 -27.33 -31.00
C LEU A 7 11.87 -27.87 -30.88
N VAL A 8 11.62 -28.70 -29.90
CA VAL A 8 10.25 -29.08 -29.50
C VAL A 8 9.74 -28.01 -28.57
N LEU A 9 8.84 -27.15 -29.07
CA LEU A 9 8.03 -26.29 -28.22
C LEU A 9 7.01 -27.17 -27.50
N THR A 10 7.29 -27.51 -26.26
CA THR A 10 6.27 -28.00 -25.32
C THR A 10 5.53 -26.78 -24.77
N LEU A 11 4.30 -26.60 -25.22
CA LEU A 11 3.33 -25.73 -24.56
C LEU A 11 3.07 -26.32 -23.17
N GLY A 12 3.73 -25.77 -22.16
CA GLY A 12 3.44 -26.09 -20.77
C GLY A 12 2.14 -25.44 -20.40
N LEU A 13 1.05 -26.20 -20.41
CA LEU A 13 -0.12 -25.90 -19.59
C LEU A 13 0.39 -25.81 -18.14
N LEU A 14 0.46 -24.60 -17.59
CA LEU A 14 0.55 -24.37 -16.17
C LEU A 14 -0.81 -24.76 -15.56
N VAL A 15 -1.00 -26.05 -15.33
CA VAL A 15 -1.95 -26.55 -14.35
C VAL A 15 -1.40 -26.06 -13.01
N PHE A 16 -2.00 -25.03 -12.43
CA PHE A 16 -1.86 -24.73 -11.01
C PHE A 16 -2.48 -25.94 -10.27
N GLY A 17 -1.66 -26.95 -10.08
CA GLY A 17 -1.97 -28.04 -9.16
C GLY A 17 -2.21 -27.43 -7.79
N ALA A 18 -3.22 -27.95 -7.09
CA ALA A 18 -3.52 -27.66 -5.71
C ALA A 18 -2.21 -27.45 -4.93
N LEU A 19 -1.92 -26.20 -4.56
CA LEU A 19 -0.90 -25.93 -3.57
C LEU A 19 -1.37 -26.67 -2.31
N ALA A 20 -0.61 -27.69 -1.94
CA ALA A 20 -0.75 -28.31 -0.64
C ALA A 20 -0.81 -27.18 0.39
N VAL A 21 -1.83 -27.26 1.24
CA VAL A 21 -1.96 -26.45 2.45
C VAL A 21 -0.59 -26.44 3.11
N ALA A 22 0.17 -25.37 2.90
CA ALA A 22 1.26 -25.06 3.79
C ALA A 22 0.55 -24.86 5.14
N GLU A 23 0.77 -25.78 6.08
CA GLU A 23 0.46 -25.55 7.47
C GLU A 23 0.86 -24.10 7.76
N THR A 24 -0.12 -23.24 8.01
CA THR A 24 0.12 -21.89 8.52
C THR A 24 0.56 -22.09 9.97
N ALA A 25 1.73 -22.64 10.14
CA ALA A 25 2.41 -22.62 11.41
C ALA A 25 2.79 -21.15 11.62
N VAL A 26 1.90 -20.40 12.32
CA VAL A 26 2.39 -19.28 13.11
C VAL A 26 3.51 -19.91 13.95
N PRO A 27 4.78 -19.52 13.77
CA PRO A 27 5.88 -20.18 14.43
C PRO A 27 5.66 -20.04 15.94
N GLU A 28 5.41 -21.16 16.64
CA GLU A 28 5.53 -21.18 18.09
C GLU A 28 6.94 -20.67 18.39
N THR A 29 7.05 -19.50 18.98
CA THR A 29 8.35 -18.99 19.41
C THR A 29 8.77 -19.83 20.60
N PRO A 30 9.73 -20.76 20.47
CA PRO A 30 10.13 -21.64 21.56
C PRO A 30 10.60 -20.81 22.74
N GLY A 31 9.91 -20.92 23.87
CA GLY A 31 10.25 -20.22 25.10
C GLY A 31 9.49 -18.88 25.32
N ALA A 32 8.50 -18.55 24.49
CA ALA A 32 7.62 -17.43 24.79
C ALA A 32 6.87 -17.68 26.10
N THR A 33 6.89 -16.69 26.99
CA THR A 33 6.08 -16.71 28.21
C THR A 33 4.66 -16.27 27.87
N VAL A 34 3.66 -17.04 28.32
CA VAL A 34 2.25 -16.63 28.21
C VAL A 34 1.94 -15.62 29.30
N GLY A 35 1.26 -14.55 28.94
CA GLY A 35 0.85 -13.48 29.85
C GLY A 35 1.63 -12.19 29.61
N GLY A 36 1.17 -11.12 30.22
CA GLY A 36 1.74 -9.77 30.13
C GLY A 36 0.96 -8.83 29.24
N ASP A 37 1.13 -7.55 29.50
CA ASP A 37 0.47 -6.47 28.80
C ASP A 37 1.48 -5.76 27.89
N LEU A 38 1.07 -5.41 26.67
CA LEU A 38 1.87 -4.65 25.72
C LEU A 38 1.33 -3.23 25.61
N VAL A 39 2.19 -2.23 25.68
CA VAL A 39 1.82 -0.82 25.49
C VAL A 39 2.46 -0.27 24.22
N ILE A 40 1.64 0.14 23.26
CA ILE A 40 2.07 0.69 21.98
C ILE A 40 1.79 2.19 21.94
N GLY A 41 2.81 3.01 21.80
CA GLY A 41 2.68 4.43 21.49
C GLY A 41 2.39 4.60 19.99
N VAL A 42 1.30 5.30 19.66
CA VAL A 42 0.91 5.60 18.28
C VAL A 42 0.88 7.11 18.03
N SER A 43 1.32 7.54 16.86
CA SER A 43 1.50 8.97 16.57
C SER A 43 0.22 9.70 16.16
N GLN A 44 -0.91 9.00 16.04
CA GLN A 44 -2.22 9.61 15.81
C GLN A 44 -3.31 8.92 16.64
N THR A 45 -4.49 9.55 16.71
CA THR A 45 -5.66 8.99 17.38
C THR A 45 -6.44 8.07 16.44
N PHE A 46 -7.17 7.14 17.03
CA PHE A 46 -8.12 6.28 16.33
C PHE A 46 -9.40 7.07 16.00
N LYS A 47 -10.05 6.67 14.92
CA LYS A 47 -11.26 7.32 14.44
C LYS A 47 -12.45 6.36 14.36
N ASP A 48 -12.28 5.22 13.74
CA ASP A 48 -13.34 4.24 13.51
C ASP A 48 -12.87 2.82 13.85
N MET A 49 -13.77 2.02 14.47
CA MET A 49 -13.51 0.63 14.83
C MET A 49 -14.38 -0.36 14.05
N ASP A 50 -15.19 0.11 13.14
CA ASP A 50 -15.94 -0.70 12.17
C ASP A 50 -15.13 -0.80 10.87
N PRO A 51 -14.68 -1.99 10.47
CA PRO A 51 -13.86 -2.14 9.25
C PRO A 51 -14.56 -1.64 7.98
N ARG A 52 -15.89 -1.65 7.95
CA ARG A 52 -16.66 -1.20 6.78
C ARG A 52 -16.57 0.31 6.50
N ILE A 53 -16.21 1.11 7.52
CA ILE A 53 -16.11 2.57 7.44
C ILE A 53 -14.75 3.13 7.85
N ALA A 54 -13.89 2.34 8.46
CA ALA A 54 -12.56 2.75 8.85
C ALA A 54 -11.69 3.02 7.61
N ASN A 55 -10.97 4.15 7.61
CA ASN A 55 -10.11 4.55 6.51
C ASN A 55 -8.80 5.21 6.98
N SER A 56 -8.46 5.06 8.25
CA SER A 56 -7.21 5.53 8.82
C SER A 56 -6.22 4.37 8.98
N ALA A 57 -4.98 4.56 8.57
CA ALA A 57 -3.91 3.59 8.81
C ALA A 57 -3.70 3.27 10.30
N TYR A 58 -4.15 4.14 11.21
CA TYR A 58 -4.08 3.88 12.65
C TYR A 58 -5.20 2.99 13.14
N ASP A 59 -6.40 3.09 12.54
CA ASP A 59 -7.51 2.18 12.84
C ASP A 59 -7.11 0.73 12.51
N ALA A 60 -6.33 0.53 11.44
CA ALA A 60 -5.79 -0.75 11.02
C ALA A 60 -5.04 -1.51 12.14
N TYR A 61 -4.33 -0.81 13.03
CA TYR A 61 -3.64 -1.45 14.15
C TYR A 61 -4.58 -2.22 15.08
N VAL A 62 -5.79 -1.72 15.24
CA VAL A 62 -6.81 -2.35 16.09
C VAL A 62 -7.63 -3.35 15.27
N LEU A 63 -8.02 -2.98 14.05
CA LEU A 63 -8.80 -3.86 13.17
C LEU A 63 -8.08 -5.20 12.92
N ASN A 64 -6.78 -5.18 12.67
CA ASN A 64 -5.96 -6.37 12.43
C ASN A 64 -5.84 -7.33 13.61
N VAL A 65 -6.19 -6.92 14.83
CA VAL A 65 -6.17 -7.80 16.01
C VAL A 65 -7.56 -8.15 16.54
N VAL A 66 -8.58 -7.35 16.18
CA VAL A 66 -9.97 -7.58 16.60
C VAL A 66 -10.74 -8.40 15.57
N PHE A 67 -10.41 -8.26 14.30
CA PHE A 67 -11.13 -8.90 13.20
C PHE A 67 -10.21 -9.82 12.38
N ASP A 68 -10.83 -10.71 11.62
CA ASP A 68 -10.18 -11.54 10.61
C ASP A 68 -10.75 -11.21 9.22
N GLY A 69 -9.89 -11.18 8.21
CA GLY A 69 -10.27 -11.04 6.80
C GLY A 69 -10.60 -12.38 6.14
N LEU A 70 -11.21 -12.34 4.96
CA LEU A 70 -11.46 -13.56 4.18
C LEU A 70 -10.17 -14.33 3.87
N ILE A 71 -9.14 -13.62 3.51
CA ILE A 71 -7.76 -14.09 3.35
C ILE A 71 -6.83 -13.19 4.16
N ILE A 72 -5.59 -13.58 4.33
CA ILE A 72 -4.54 -12.73 4.91
C ILE A 72 -3.48 -12.43 3.86
N LEU A 73 -2.79 -11.32 4.03
CA LEU A 73 -1.57 -11.05 3.28
C LEU A 73 -0.36 -11.56 4.08
N HIS A 74 0.48 -12.36 3.43
CA HIS A 74 1.69 -12.87 4.08
C HIS A 74 2.56 -11.69 4.56
N PRO A 75 2.97 -11.63 5.83
CA PRO A 75 3.56 -10.42 6.40
C PRO A 75 4.86 -9.96 5.75
N GLU A 76 5.60 -10.86 5.10
CA GLU A 76 6.88 -10.53 4.44
C GLU A 76 6.72 -10.26 2.94
N THR A 77 5.84 -11.01 2.26
CA THR A 77 5.72 -10.96 0.80
C THR A 77 4.47 -10.24 0.32
N LEU A 78 3.51 -10.00 1.20
CA LEU A 78 2.17 -9.49 0.90
C LEU A 78 1.39 -10.35 -0.12
N ALA A 79 1.83 -11.59 -0.33
CA ALA A 79 1.10 -12.54 -1.16
C ALA A 79 -0.17 -13.01 -0.44
N PRO A 80 -1.29 -13.20 -1.16
CA PRO A 80 -2.51 -13.73 -0.58
C PRO A 80 -2.29 -15.12 0.01
N ALA A 81 -2.79 -15.35 1.23
CA ALA A 81 -2.69 -16.61 1.93
C ALA A 81 -4.06 -17.00 2.56
N PRO A 82 -4.34 -18.29 2.74
CA PRO A 82 -5.56 -18.76 3.40
C PRO A 82 -5.73 -18.16 4.81
N TRP A 83 -6.99 -17.83 5.17
CA TRP A 83 -7.36 -17.37 6.51
C TRP A 83 -8.78 -17.85 6.85
N ILE A 84 -9.82 -16.96 6.95
CA ILE A 84 -11.21 -17.43 7.06
C ILE A 84 -11.52 -18.37 5.90
N ALA A 85 -11.13 -18.03 4.68
CA ALA A 85 -11.12 -18.95 3.56
C ALA A 85 -9.90 -19.89 3.65
N LYS A 86 -10.14 -21.18 3.85
CA LYS A 86 -9.09 -22.22 3.85
C LYS A 86 -8.49 -22.48 2.48
N SER A 87 -9.24 -22.16 1.41
CA SER A 87 -8.81 -22.28 0.01
C SER A 87 -9.77 -21.56 -0.93
N TRP A 88 -9.33 -21.35 -2.16
CA TRP A 88 -10.16 -20.79 -3.23
C TRP A 88 -9.85 -21.46 -4.58
N GLU A 89 -10.80 -21.34 -5.52
CA GLU A 89 -10.69 -21.87 -6.87
C GLU A 89 -11.21 -20.85 -7.88
N ILE A 90 -10.41 -20.53 -8.89
CA ILE A 90 -10.81 -19.67 -10.00
C ILE A 90 -11.65 -20.53 -10.98
N LEU A 91 -12.95 -20.27 -11.03
CA LEU A 91 -13.88 -21.03 -11.85
C LEU A 91 -13.98 -20.49 -13.29
N SER A 92 -13.75 -19.19 -13.48
CA SER A 92 -13.75 -18.53 -14.79
C SER A 92 -12.97 -17.20 -14.70
N ASP A 93 -12.91 -16.46 -15.81
CA ASP A 93 -12.28 -15.13 -15.88
C ASP A 93 -13.00 -14.06 -15.02
N SER A 94 -14.16 -14.39 -14.43
CA SER A 94 -14.94 -13.46 -13.59
C SER A 94 -15.57 -14.12 -12.37
N GLN A 95 -15.11 -15.32 -11.97
CA GLN A 95 -15.70 -16.03 -10.83
C GLN A 95 -14.65 -16.77 -10.03
N VAL A 96 -14.60 -16.50 -8.72
CA VAL A 96 -13.77 -17.20 -7.74
C VAL A 96 -14.66 -17.80 -6.67
N ARG A 97 -14.44 -19.09 -6.38
CA ARG A 97 -15.08 -19.80 -5.27
C ARG A 97 -14.16 -19.84 -4.07
N PHE A 98 -14.67 -19.44 -2.92
CA PHE A 98 -13.98 -19.55 -1.63
C PHE A 98 -14.64 -20.61 -0.77
N TYR A 99 -13.80 -21.42 -0.10
CA TYR A 99 -14.21 -22.44 0.86
C TYR A 99 -13.77 -21.98 2.25
N LEU A 100 -14.73 -21.74 3.15
CA LEU A 100 -14.48 -21.22 4.49
C LEU A 100 -14.10 -22.33 5.47
N ASN A 101 -13.35 -21.98 6.52
CA ASN A 101 -13.16 -22.83 7.68
C ASN A 101 -14.47 -22.93 8.49
N GLU A 102 -14.79 -24.12 8.98
CA GLU A 102 -15.92 -24.36 9.86
C GLU A 102 -15.52 -24.12 11.33
N GLY A 103 -16.47 -23.66 12.16
CA GLY A 103 -16.30 -23.53 13.60
C GLY A 103 -15.56 -22.27 14.05
N ILE A 104 -15.31 -21.31 13.16
CA ILE A 104 -14.84 -19.97 13.55
C ILE A 104 -15.98 -19.28 14.31
N LYS A 105 -15.65 -18.64 15.44
CA LYS A 105 -16.62 -17.88 16.23
C LYS A 105 -16.24 -16.43 16.37
N PHE A 106 -17.25 -15.58 16.30
CA PHE A 106 -17.11 -14.19 16.75
C PHE A 106 -16.94 -14.10 18.28
N HIS A 107 -16.48 -12.97 18.77
CA HIS A 107 -16.23 -12.71 20.20
C HIS A 107 -17.47 -12.82 21.07
N ASN A 108 -18.67 -12.65 20.50
CA ASN A 108 -19.94 -12.84 21.17
C ASN A 108 -20.43 -14.30 21.20
N GLY A 109 -19.71 -15.21 20.51
CA GLY A 109 -19.98 -16.65 20.48
C GLY A 109 -20.80 -17.12 19.28
N GLU A 110 -21.26 -16.21 18.41
CA GLU A 110 -21.92 -16.55 17.14
C GLU A 110 -20.96 -17.26 16.19
N ASP A 111 -21.47 -18.16 15.35
CA ASP A 111 -20.69 -18.84 14.34
C ASP A 111 -20.50 -17.91 13.11
N LEU A 112 -19.27 -17.85 12.59
CA LEU A 112 -18.98 -17.14 11.35
C LEU A 112 -19.33 -18.01 10.17
N THR A 113 -20.17 -17.50 9.27
CA THR A 113 -20.69 -18.21 8.09
C THR A 113 -20.52 -17.41 6.81
N ALA A 114 -20.95 -18.01 5.70
CA ALA A 114 -21.02 -17.36 4.39
C ALA A 114 -21.95 -16.13 4.38
N GLU A 115 -22.98 -16.08 5.25
CA GLU A 115 -23.88 -14.93 5.35
C GLU A 115 -23.15 -13.69 5.85
N ASP A 116 -22.25 -13.82 6.83
CA ASP A 116 -21.45 -12.71 7.36
C ASP A 116 -20.49 -12.14 6.32
N VAL A 117 -19.86 -13.02 5.54
CA VAL A 117 -18.96 -12.62 4.44
C VAL A 117 -19.74 -11.87 3.37
N ALA A 118 -20.87 -12.41 2.93
CA ALA A 118 -21.72 -11.77 1.93
C ALA A 118 -22.30 -10.44 2.42
N PHE A 119 -22.72 -10.37 3.69
CA PHE A 119 -23.19 -9.15 4.33
C PHE A 119 -22.11 -8.07 4.32
N THR A 120 -20.92 -8.39 4.78
CA THR A 120 -19.80 -7.44 4.89
C THR A 120 -19.47 -6.85 3.52
N PHE A 121 -19.23 -7.69 2.53
CA PHE A 121 -18.83 -7.24 1.20
C PHE A 121 -19.93 -6.50 0.47
N ASN A 122 -21.16 -6.98 0.50
CA ASN A 122 -22.29 -6.30 -0.13
C ASN A 122 -22.56 -4.95 0.52
N TRP A 123 -22.38 -4.83 1.85
CA TRP A 123 -22.55 -3.56 2.56
C TRP A 123 -21.50 -2.53 2.09
N ILE A 124 -20.22 -2.91 1.97
CA ILE A 124 -19.15 -2.03 1.49
C ILE A 124 -19.36 -1.64 0.01
N ALA A 125 -19.78 -2.59 -0.82
CA ALA A 125 -19.96 -2.39 -2.26
C ALA A 125 -21.25 -1.63 -2.64
N ASP A 126 -22.16 -1.38 -1.69
CA ASP A 126 -23.36 -0.60 -1.94
C ASP A 126 -23.08 0.91 -1.78
N GLU A 127 -23.14 1.65 -2.89
CA GLU A 127 -22.97 3.11 -2.91
C GLU A 127 -23.90 3.85 -1.92
N ALA A 128 -25.08 3.29 -1.63
CA ALA A 128 -26.05 3.91 -0.72
C ALA A 128 -25.52 3.99 0.73
N ASN A 129 -24.59 3.12 1.11
CA ASN A 129 -23.99 3.12 2.44
C ASN A 129 -22.87 4.16 2.59
N ASN A 130 -22.42 4.78 1.49
CA ASN A 130 -21.34 5.77 1.48
C ASN A 130 -20.06 5.29 2.19
N SER A 131 -19.74 3.99 2.07
CA SER A 131 -18.49 3.47 2.61
C SER A 131 -17.30 4.17 1.97
N PRO A 132 -16.33 4.68 2.74
CA PRO A 132 -15.08 5.20 2.17
C PRO A 132 -14.27 4.10 1.46
N ASN A 133 -14.54 2.83 1.77
CA ASN A 133 -13.87 1.65 1.21
C ASN A 133 -14.59 1.08 -0.02
N PHE A 134 -15.66 1.74 -0.51
CA PHE A 134 -16.41 1.34 -1.70
C PHE A 134 -15.50 1.09 -2.92
N THR A 135 -14.52 1.96 -3.13
CA THR A 135 -13.61 1.85 -4.28
C THR A 135 -12.72 0.62 -4.23
N GLU A 136 -12.48 0.04 -3.06
CA GLU A 136 -11.71 -1.19 -2.90
C GLU A 136 -12.46 -2.42 -3.40
N LEU A 137 -13.80 -2.38 -3.43
CA LEU A 137 -14.67 -3.43 -3.95
C LEU A 137 -15.39 -3.05 -5.25
N ILE A 138 -14.98 -1.96 -5.91
CA ILE A 138 -15.62 -1.50 -7.16
C ILE A 138 -15.58 -2.53 -8.29
N TRP A 139 -14.61 -3.43 -8.23
CA TRP A 139 -14.44 -4.56 -9.17
C TRP A 139 -15.40 -5.71 -8.91
N MET A 140 -16.01 -5.81 -7.71
CA MET A 140 -16.97 -6.86 -7.35
C MET A 140 -18.34 -6.54 -7.94
N GLU A 141 -19.02 -7.55 -8.46
CA GLU A 141 -20.41 -7.48 -8.93
C GLU A 141 -21.36 -8.00 -7.85
N GLU A 142 -21.13 -9.22 -7.35
CA GLU A 142 -21.93 -9.82 -6.28
C GLU A 142 -21.20 -10.95 -5.56
N VAL A 143 -21.67 -11.29 -4.35
CA VAL A 143 -21.30 -12.49 -3.61
C VAL A 143 -22.49 -13.44 -3.58
N ILE A 144 -22.30 -14.66 -4.09
CA ILE A 144 -23.33 -15.72 -4.14
C ILE A 144 -23.02 -16.73 -3.03
N ILE A 145 -23.96 -16.94 -2.12
CA ILE A 145 -23.86 -17.97 -1.10
C ILE A 145 -24.26 -19.31 -1.73
N ILE A 146 -23.37 -20.30 -1.68
CA ILE A 146 -23.60 -21.66 -2.17
C ILE A 146 -24.10 -22.56 -1.04
N ASP A 147 -23.45 -22.47 0.12
CA ASP A 147 -23.82 -23.10 1.38
C ASP A 147 -23.22 -22.30 2.55
N ASP A 148 -23.39 -22.77 3.80
CA ASP A 148 -22.95 -22.06 5.02
C ASP A 148 -21.44 -21.74 5.03
N TYR A 149 -20.63 -22.46 4.24
CA TYR A 149 -19.17 -22.33 4.24
C TYR A 149 -18.57 -22.23 2.83
N THR A 150 -19.40 -21.92 1.83
CA THR A 150 -18.97 -21.78 0.42
C THR A 150 -19.60 -20.57 -0.20
N ILE A 151 -18.78 -19.69 -0.76
CA ILE A 151 -19.25 -18.52 -1.51
C ILE A 151 -18.58 -18.47 -2.89
N ASP A 152 -19.30 -17.91 -3.84
CA ASP A 152 -18.76 -17.46 -5.13
C ASP A 152 -18.74 -15.93 -5.16
N VAL A 153 -17.59 -15.36 -5.49
CA VAL A 153 -17.45 -13.93 -5.76
C VAL A 153 -17.40 -13.73 -7.26
N ILE A 154 -18.32 -12.92 -7.76
CA ILE A 154 -18.39 -12.53 -9.16
C ILE A 154 -17.71 -11.18 -9.33
N THR A 155 -16.80 -11.08 -10.30
CA THR A 155 -16.13 -9.84 -10.66
C THR A 155 -16.70 -9.25 -11.94
N LYS A 156 -16.65 -7.94 -12.08
CA LYS A 156 -16.99 -7.27 -13.34
C LYS A 156 -16.01 -7.70 -14.44
N PRO A 157 -16.46 -7.80 -15.71
CA PRO A 157 -15.65 -8.38 -16.80
C PRO A 157 -14.30 -7.71 -17.08
N GLU A 158 -14.16 -6.45 -16.73
CA GLU A 158 -12.93 -5.67 -16.91
C GLU A 158 -11.86 -5.93 -15.85
N TYR A 159 -12.19 -6.68 -14.80
CA TYR A 159 -11.28 -6.96 -13.69
C TYR A 159 -10.85 -8.43 -13.68
N ALA A 160 -9.63 -8.66 -13.19
CA ALA A 160 -9.17 -10.02 -12.96
C ALA A 160 -10.02 -10.72 -11.87
N PRO A 161 -10.20 -12.04 -11.96
CA PRO A 161 -11.12 -12.77 -11.06
C PRO A 161 -10.62 -12.89 -9.62
N PHE A 162 -9.45 -12.39 -9.31
CA PHE A 162 -8.88 -12.47 -7.96
C PHE A 162 -8.17 -11.18 -7.62
N ALA A 163 -8.66 -10.50 -6.62
CA ALA A 163 -8.03 -9.31 -6.08
C ALA A 163 -7.43 -9.59 -4.70
N PRO A 164 -6.15 -9.30 -4.48
CA PRO A 164 -5.53 -9.34 -3.15
C PRO A 164 -6.25 -8.46 -2.11
N GLY A 165 -7.09 -7.56 -2.57
CA GLY A 165 -7.91 -6.69 -1.74
C GLY A 165 -8.79 -7.39 -0.69
N PHE A 166 -9.11 -8.69 -0.86
CA PHE A 166 -9.78 -9.47 0.19
C PHE A 166 -8.98 -9.68 1.48
N GLY A 167 -7.72 -9.27 1.51
CA GLY A 167 -6.86 -9.33 2.69
C GLY A 167 -6.66 -7.97 3.37
N SER A 168 -7.37 -6.93 2.94
CA SER A 168 -7.35 -5.62 3.61
C SER A 168 -8.12 -5.68 4.92
N GLU A 169 -7.63 -5.00 5.94
CA GLU A 169 -8.30 -4.84 7.23
C GLU A 169 -9.65 -4.12 7.12
N THR A 170 -9.83 -3.28 6.11
CA THR A 170 -11.08 -2.57 5.80
C THR A 170 -12.17 -3.48 5.23
N GLN A 171 -11.84 -4.74 4.94
CA GLN A 171 -12.72 -5.77 4.43
C GLN A 171 -12.83 -6.96 5.39
N SER A 172 -12.40 -6.79 6.62
CA SER A 172 -12.54 -7.78 7.68
C SER A 172 -14.00 -8.10 7.96
N ILE A 173 -14.29 -9.37 8.28
CA ILE A 173 -15.65 -9.87 8.39
C ILE A 173 -16.30 -9.44 9.69
N VAL A 174 -17.53 -8.92 9.62
CA VAL A 174 -18.32 -8.50 10.76
C VAL A 174 -19.52 -9.43 10.98
N PRO A 175 -19.98 -9.65 12.24
CA PRO A 175 -21.14 -10.49 12.55
C PRO A 175 -22.44 -9.79 12.12
N MET A 176 -23.09 -10.32 11.09
CA MET A 176 -24.29 -9.73 10.48
C MET A 176 -25.41 -9.54 11.52
N ASP A 177 -25.76 -10.58 12.26
CA ASP A 177 -26.89 -10.54 13.19
C ASP A 177 -26.66 -9.50 14.31
N TYR A 178 -25.45 -9.46 14.88
CA TYR A 178 -25.11 -8.47 15.89
C TYR A 178 -25.12 -7.04 15.35
N VAL A 179 -24.57 -6.80 14.17
CA VAL A 179 -24.60 -5.47 13.52
C VAL A 179 -26.05 -5.00 13.29
N LEU A 180 -26.91 -5.89 12.79
CA LEU A 180 -28.33 -5.58 12.56
C LEU A 180 -29.10 -5.35 13.85
N GLU A 181 -28.70 -6.00 14.96
CA GLU A 181 -29.31 -5.81 16.29
C GLU A 181 -28.95 -4.46 16.90
N VAL A 182 -27.64 -4.10 16.90
CA VAL A 182 -27.17 -2.89 17.60
C VAL A 182 -27.15 -1.65 16.72
N GLY A 183 -27.04 -1.81 15.42
CA GLY A 183 -26.86 -0.75 14.42
C GLY A 183 -25.42 -0.26 14.28
N ASP A 184 -25.09 0.33 13.13
CA ASP A 184 -23.72 0.70 12.73
C ASP A 184 -23.02 1.61 13.74
N ALA A 185 -23.72 2.59 14.32
CA ALA A 185 -23.12 3.55 15.26
C ALA A 185 -22.68 2.89 16.58
N ASP A 186 -23.50 1.99 17.12
CA ASP A 186 -23.19 1.26 18.36
C ASP A 186 -22.13 0.17 18.08
N PHE A 187 -22.16 -0.46 16.89
CA PHE A 187 -21.14 -1.40 16.46
C PHE A 187 -19.76 -0.74 16.38
N ASN A 188 -19.66 0.46 15.79
CA ASN A 188 -18.39 1.20 15.71
C ASN A 188 -17.80 1.55 17.09
N LEU A 189 -18.64 1.69 18.12
CA LEU A 189 -18.18 1.98 19.49
C LEU A 189 -17.90 0.72 20.30
N ASN A 190 -18.51 -0.41 19.95
CA ASN A 190 -18.41 -1.69 20.66
C ASN A 190 -18.22 -2.83 19.63
N PRO A 191 -17.10 -2.85 18.91
CA PRO A 191 -16.88 -3.79 17.84
C PRO A 191 -16.78 -5.23 18.35
N VAL A 192 -17.36 -6.14 17.61
CA VAL A 192 -17.28 -7.60 17.79
C VAL A 192 -16.68 -8.20 16.53
N GLY A 193 -15.52 -8.80 16.64
CA GLY A 193 -14.84 -9.49 15.54
C GLY A 193 -14.60 -10.96 15.85
N SER A 194 -13.76 -11.62 15.06
CA SER A 194 -13.35 -13.03 15.23
C SER A 194 -11.87 -13.18 15.58
N GLY A 195 -11.14 -12.06 15.68
CA GLY A 195 -9.69 -11.99 15.80
C GLY A 195 -9.11 -12.46 17.15
N PRO A 196 -7.76 -12.44 17.26
CA PRO A 196 -7.03 -12.93 18.45
C PRO A 196 -7.24 -12.09 19.71
N PHE A 197 -7.70 -10.86 19.58
CA PHE A 197 -8.00 -10.00 20.71
C PHE A 197 -9.43 -9.46 20.62
N LYS A 198 -10.09 -9.31 21.78
CA LYS A 198 -11.43 -8.72 21.93
C LYS A 198 -11.31 -7.25 22.31
N PHE A 199 -12.17 -6.41 21.74
CA PHE A 199 -12.29 -5.01 22.16
C PHE A 199 -12.70 -4.95 23.63
N LYS A 200 -12.05 -4.08 24.41
CA LYS A 200 -12.32 -3.89 25.83
C LYS A 200 -12.79 -2.48 26.15
N GLU A 201 -12.04 -1.47 25.78
CA GLU A 201 -12.41 -0.07 26.02
C GLU A 201 -11.72 0.87 25.03
N TRP A 202 -12.37 1.96 24.73
CA TRP A 202 -11.79 3.08 24.00
C TRP A 202 -12.11 4.40 24.70
N LEU A 203 -11.08 5.10 25.13
CA LEU A 203 -11.13 6.45 25.67
C LEU A 203 -10.48 7.40 24.65
N PRO A 204 -11.27 8.08 23.81
CA PRO A 204 -10.74 8.89 22.71
C PRO A 204 -9.69 9.91 23.17
N GLY A 205 -8.51 9.90 22.53
CA GLY A 205 -7.39 10.76 22.85
C GLY A 205 -6.52 10.30 24.05
N ASP A 206 -6.92 9.27 24.77
CA ASP A 206 -6.17 8.72 25.91
C ASP A 206 -5.64 7.32 25.59
N LYS A 207 -6.51 6.34 25.39
CA LYS A 207 -6.11 4.96 25.10
C LYS A 207 -7.22 4.16 24.43
N LEU A 208 -6.80 3.07 23.77
CA LEU A 208 -7.64 1.98 23.34
C LEU A 208 -7.04 0.67 23.87
N VAL A 209 -7.86 -0.21 24.43
CA VAL A 209 -7.43 -1.48 25.04
C VAL A 209 -8.18 -2.63 24.40
N VAL A 210 -7.42 -3.64 24.03
CA VAL A 210 -7.93 -4.95 23.60
C VAL A 210 -7.42 -6.02 24.57
N GLU A 211 -8.20 -7.06 24.81
CA GLU A 211 -7.83 -8.19 25.69
C GLU A 211 -7.84 -9.50 24.91
N ARG A 212 -7.05 -10.46 25.35
CA ARG A 212 -6.92 -11.75 24.68
C ARG A 212 -8.27 -12.44 24.45
N ASN A 213 -8.44 -12.99 23.24
CA ASN A 213 -9.50 -13.94 22.92
C ASN A 213 -9.02 -15.36 23.30
N GLU A 214 -9.52 -15.89 24.40
CA GLU A 214 -9.15 -17.24 24.86
C GLU A 214 -9.71 -18.35 23.96
N ASP A 215 -10.75 -18.05 23.17
CA ASP A 215 -11.41 -18.98 22.26
C ASP A 215 -10.98 -18.76 20.79
N TYR A 216 -9.82 -18.12 20.55
CA TYR A 216 -9.35 -17.85 19.20
C TYR A 216 -9.13 -19.16 18.40
N TRP A 217 -9.66 -19.22 17.22
CA TRP A 217 -9.78 -20.41 16.40
C TRP A 217 -8.45 -20.93 15.81
N LEU A 218 -7.37 -20.13 15.82
CA LEU A 218 -6.04 -20.52 15.34
C LEU A 218 -5.10 -20.74 16.54
N VAL A 219 -4.21 -19.81 16.77
CA VAL A 219 -3.17 -19.89 17.78
C VAL A 219 -3.50 -18.99 18.96
N TYR A 220 -3.46 -19.55 20.16
CA TYR A 220 -3.70 -18.83 21.40
C TYR A 220 -2.72 -17.64 21.55
N PRO A 221 -3.20 -16.38 21.67
CA PRO A 221 -2.31 -15.24 21.83
C PRO A 221 -1.53 -15.32 23.15
N ASN A 222 -0.24 -14.99 23.11
CA ASN A 222 0.59 -15.04 24.31
C ASN A 222 0.33 -13.87 25.27
N LEU A 223 -0.01 -12.67 24.75
CA LEU A 223 -0.27 -11.48 25.57
C LEU A 223 -1.66 -11.52 26.22
N ASP A 224 -1.80 -10.95 27.41
CA ASP A 224 -3.09 -10.79 28.09
C ASP A 224 -3.87 -9.59 27.53
N SER A 225 -3.16 -8.49 27.21
CA SER A 225 -3.77 -7.30 26.62
C SER A 225 -2.79 -6.50 25.77
N ILE A 226 -3.36 -5.66 24.87
CA ILE A 226 -2.63 -4.63 24.15
C ILE A 226 -3.30 -3.28 24.45
N THR A 227 -2.49 -2.31 24.87
CA THR A 227 -2.93 -0.93 25.09
C THR A 227 -2.29 -0.02 24.06
N TYR A 228 -3.09 0.61 23.22
CA TYR A 228 -2.65 1.64 22.29
C TYR A 228 -2.80 3.01 22.93
N ARG A 229 -1.70 3.80 23.00
CA ARG A 229 -1.66 5.15 23.56
C ARG A 229 -1.35 6.17 22.48
N PRO A 230 -2.29 7.04 22.09
CA PRO A 230 -1.98 8.14 21.17
C PRO A 230 -0.99 9.13 21.81
N ILE A 231 0.18 9.29 21.17
CA ILE A 231 1.23 10.23 21.58
C ILE A 231 1.70 11.00 20.32
N PRO A 232 0.96 12.03 19.88
CA PRO A 232 1.21 12.72 18.62
C PRO A 232 2.57 13.45 18.57
N GLU A 233 3.10 13.86 19.72
CA GLU A 233 4.40 14.50 19.79
C GLU A 233 5.52 13.43 19.81
N LEU A 234 6.19 13.24 18.69
CA LEU A 234 7.20 12.17 18.54
C LEU A 234 8.35 12.26 19.53
N ALA A 235 8.77 13.49 19.92
CA ALA A 235 9.80 13.65 20.94
C ALA A 235 9.35 13.11 22.30
N THR A 236 8.10 13.31 22.67
CA THR A 236 7.49 12.74 23.87
C THR A 236 7.40 11.22 23.78
N MET A 237 6.99 10.69 22.61
CA MET A 237 6.92 9.25 22.36
C MET A 237 8.31 8.60 22.53
N MET A 238 9.37 9.21 22.02
CA MET A 238 10.74 8.72 22.18
C MET A 238 11.19 8.72 23.65
N LEU A 239 10.80 9.73 24.44
CA LEU A 239 11.09 9.77 25.87
C LEU A 239 10.31 8.71 26.66
N GLU A 240 9.06 8.47 26.30
CA GLU A 240 8.24 7.39 26.91
C GLU A 240 8.82 6.01 26.61
N LEU A 241 9.29 5.78 25.37
CA LEU A 241 9.97 4.54 25.00
C LEU A 241 11.27 4.34 25.80
N GLU A 242 12.09 5.37 25.92
CA GLU A 242 13.35 5.34 26.68
C GLU A 242 13.12 5.13 28.17
N ALA A 243 12.03 5.67 28.71
CA ALA A 243 11.64 5.53 30.11
C ALA A 243 10.90 4.21 30.43
N GLY A 244 10.55 3.42 29.43
CA GLY A 244 9.74 2.20 29.56
C GLY A 244 8.25 2.48 29.87
N GLY A 245 7.75 3.65 29.51
CA GLY A 245 6.34 3.99 29.60
C GLY A 245 5.48 3.44 28.45
N ILE A 246 6.15 3.07 27.35
CA ILE A 246 5.62 2.28 26.24
C ILE A 246 6.66 1.23 25.83
N ASP A 247 6.19 0.11 25.26
CA ASP A 247 7.04 -1.00 24.82
C ASP A 247 7.40 -0.88 23.33
N ILE A 248 6.48 -0.31 22.52
CA ILE A 248 6.67 -0.08 21.10
C ILE A 248 6.29 1.36 20.76
N ALA A 249 7.09 1.98 19.88
CA ALA A 249 6.76 3.24 19.22
C ALA A 249 6.58 2.98 17.71
N ASP A 250 5.46 3.41 17.15
CA ASP A 250 5.09 3.16 15.74
C ASP A 250 5.89 3.99 14.73
N ASN A 251 6.42 5.11 15.17
CA ASN A 251 7.09 6.06 14.28
C ASN A 251 8.31 6.69 14.96
N MET A 252 9.49 6.41 14.44
CA MET A 252 10.75 6.95 14.98
C MET A 252 11.33 7.99 14.01
N PRO A 253 11.58 9.23 14.45
CA PRO A 253 12.31 10.21 13.64
C PRO A 253 13.68 9.68 13.22
N ALA A 254 14.08 9.87 11.96
CA ALA A 254 15.37 9.41 11.44
C ALA A 254 16.56 9.94 12.25
N ALA A 255 16.44 11.14 12.83
CA ALA A 255 17.47 11.74 13.69
C ALA A 255 17.68 10.97 15.01
N ASP A 256 16.66 10.25 15.50
CA ASP A 256 16.73 9.48 16.73
C ASP A 256 17.28 8.05 16.51
N VAL A 257 17.19 7.53 15.29
CA VAL A 257 17.63 6.17 14.93
C VAL A 257 19.04 5.83 15.46
N PRO A 258 20.09 6.67 15.24
CA PRO A 258 21.44 6.34 15.75
C PRO A 258 21.50 6.26 17.28
N ARG A 259 20.72 7.07 17.98
CA ARG A 259 20.64 7.07 19.44
C ARG A 259 20.04 5.76 19.96
N PHE A 260 18.93 5.33 19.40
CA PHE A 260 18.26 4.10 19.81
C PHE A 260 19.01 2.84 19.35
N GLN A 261 19.68 2.87 18.20
CA GLN A 261 20.57 1.77 17.76
C GLN A 261 21.74 1.51 18.72
N ALA A 262 22.12 2.50 19.50
CA ALA A 262 23.19 2.37 20.51
C ALA A 262 22.69 1.81 21.87
N MET A 263 21.39 1.56 22.01
CA MET A 263 20.77 0.99 23.22
C MET A 263 20.61 -0.52 23.06
N ASP A 264 21.18 -1.30 23.98
CA ASP A 264 21.11 -2.77 23.93
C ASP A 264 19.68 -3.31 24.13
N GLU A 265 18.82 -2.53 24.79
CA GLU A 265 17.44 -2.90 25.13
C GLU A 265 16.43 -2.58 24.02
N VAL A 266 16.82 -1.82 22.99
CA VAL A 266 15.90 -1.38 21.93
C VAL A 266 16.22 -2.09 20.63
N VAL A 267 15.20 -2.64 19.99
CA VAL A 267 15.27 -3.23 18.65
C VAL A 267 14.56 -2.30 17.68
N ILE A 268 15.26 -1.84 16.64
CA ILE A 268 14.65 -1.09 15.55
C ILE A 268 14.29 -2.07 14.45
N GLN A 269 13.00 -2.13 14.14
CA GLN A 269 12.49 -2.85 12.97
C GLN A 269 12.17 -1.87 11.86
N GLN A 270 12.57 -2.23 10.64
CA GLN A 270 12.30 -1.45 9.45
C GLN A 270 11.54 -2.33 8.45
N VAL A 271 10.39 -1.85 7.99
CA VAL A 271 9.56 -2.56 7.02
C VAL A 271 9.46 -1.75 5.74
N GLY A 272 9.42 -2.43 4.60
CA GLY A 272 9.16 -1.80 3.32
C GLY A 272 7.74 -1.25 3.26
N SER A 273 7.59 -0.03 2.72
CA SER A 273 6.29 0.61 2.53
C SER A 273 5.74 0.31 1.14
N LEU A 274 4.40 0.31 1.02
CA LEU A 274 3.69 0.35 -0.27
C LEU A 274 3.56 1.77 -0.83
N SER A 275 4.28 2.73 -0.25
CA SER A 275 4.35 4.11 -0.71
C SER A 275 5.70 4.40 -1.31
N TYR A 276 5.73 5.18 -2.39
CA TYR A 276 6.98 5.68 -2.96
C TYR A 276 6.86 7.12 -3.45
N PHE A 277 7.99 7.80 -3.55
CA PHE A 277 8.11 9.06 -4.25
C PHE A 277 8.53 8.80 -5.70
N HIS A 278 7.96 9.54 -6.62
CA HIS A 278 8.32 9.43 -8.03
C HIS A 278 8.22 10.79 -8.72
N MET A 279 8.86 10.86 -9.87
CA MET A 279 8.80 12.02 -10.74
C MET A 279 7.78 11.79 -11.84
N TYR A 280 6.80 12.69 -11.93
CA TYR A 280 5.87 12.77 -13.04
C TYR A 280 6.43 13.63 -14.15
N PHE A 281 6.14 13.21 -15.38
CA PHE A 281 6.28 14.04 -16.55
C PHE A 281 4.90 14.37 -17.10
N ASN A 282 4.68 15.63 -17.44
CA ASN A 282 3.45 16.05 -18.09
C ASN A 282 3.49 15.67 -19.57
N LEU A 283 2.85 14.58 -19.96
CA LEU A 283 2.86 14.11 -21.36
C LEU A 283 1.98 14.96 -22.30
N GLN A 284 1.27 15.95 -21.78
CA GLN A 284 0.56 16.94 -22.59
C GLN A 284 1.45 18.16 -22.90
N SER A 285 2.55 18.38 -22.18
CA SER A 285 3.53 19.40 -22.51
C SER A 285 4.29 19.02 -23.77
N PRO A 286 4.47 19.93 -24.76
CA PRO A 286 5.24 19.64 -25.98
C PRO A 286 6.66 19.17 -25.74
N ILE A 287 7.28 19.57 -24.62
CA ILE A 287 8.66 19.20 -24.28
C ILE A 287 8.69 17.81 -23.62
N SER A 288 7.96 17.62 -22.56
CA SER A 288 8.01 16.37 -21.78
C SER A 288 7.20 15.21 -22.39
N SER A 289 6.37 15.46 -23.41
CA SER A 289 5.78 14.41 -24.24
C SER A 289 6.82 13.65 -25.10
N ASP A 290 7.95 14.30 -25.43
CA ASP A 290 9.04 13.61 -26.15
C ASP A 290 9.81 12.66 -25.23
N ILE A 291 9.90 11.40 -25.61
CA ILE A 291 10.58 10.37 -24.83
C ILE A 291 12.07 10.66 -24.62
N ARG A 292 12.71 11.37 -25.57
CA ARG A 292 14.13 11.74 -25.48
C ARG A 292 14.36 12.71 -24.34
N PHE A 293 13.42 13.67 -24.14
CA PHE A 293 13.49 14.60 -23.01
C PHE A 293 13.42 13.85 -21.67
N ARG A 294 12.44 12.95 -21.53
CA ARG A 294 12.29 12.16 -20.28
C ARG A 294 13.50 11.28 -20.00
N LYS A 295 14.05 10.62 -21.04
CA LYS A 295 15.29 9.82 -20.91
C LYS A 295 16.48 10.69 -20.52
N ALA A 296 16.68 11.82 -21.18
CA ALA A 296 17.76 12.73 -20.86
C ALA A 296 17.69 13.25 -19.42
N CYS A 297 16.50 13.65 -18.95
CA CYS A 297 16.31 14.03 -17.56
C CYS A 297 16.66 12.91 -16.59
N TYR A 298 16.27 11.68 -16.90
CA TYR A 298 16.55 10.53 -16.03
C TYR A 298 18.05 10.19 -16.01
N MET A 299 18.72 10.25 -17.16
CA MET A 299 20.14 9.94 -17.31
C MET A 299 21.05 11.05 -16.80
N SER A 300 20.52 12.25 -16.55
CA SER A 300 21.27 13.38 -15.98
C SER A 300 21.53 13.24 -14.46
N VAL A 301 20.97 12.25 -13.77
CA VAL A 301 21.08 12.16 -12.32
C VAL A 301 21.40 10.75 -11.84
N GLU A 302 22.41 10.62 -10.98
CA GLU A 302 22.67 9.37 -10.24
C GLU A 302 21.64 9.22 -9.11
N MET A 303 20.54 8.55 -9.44
CA MET A 303 19.40 8.45 -8.54
C MET A 303 19.68 7.60 -7.30
N GLU A 304 20.57 6.60 -7.36
CA GLU A 304 20.95 5.80 -6.19
C GLU A 304 21.65 6.69 -5.14
N ASP A 305 22.58 7.53 -5.58
CA ASP A 305 23.29 8.48 -4.70
C ASP A 305 22.36 9.57 -4.18
N ALA A 306 21.44 10.08 -5.02
CA ALA A 306 20.44 11.05 -4.61
C ALA A 306 19.56 10.51 -3.49
N VAL A 307 19.00 9.30 -3.67
CA VAL A 307 18.20 8.62 -2.65
C VAL A 307 19.02 8.35 -1.40
N PHE A 308 20.24 7.83 -1.52
CA PHE A 308 21.09 7.56 -0.37
C PHE A 308 21.43 8.84 0.42
N SER A 309 21.72 9.95 -0.26
CA SER A 309 22.05 11.22 0.39
C SER A 309 20.92 11.76 1.29
N ILE A 310 19.66 11.49 0.92
CA ILE A 310 18.48 11.98 1.63
C ILE A 310 18.00 10.99 2.69
N PHE A 311 17.95 9.70 2.34
CA PHE A 311 17.33 8.67 3.19
C PHE A 311 18.37 7.86 3.98
N GLN A 312 19.65 7.96 3.64
CA GLN A 312 20.81 7.32 4.30
C GLN A 312 20.66 5.79 4.47
N GLY A 313 19.84 5.15 3.63
CA GLY A 313 19.50 3.74 3.76
C GLY A 313 18.61 3.40 4.98
N LEU A 314 18.14 4.41 5.72
CA LEU A 314 17.36 4.23 6.95
C LEU A 314 15.86 4.33 6.72
N THR A 315 15.40 5.29 5.91
CA THR A 315 13.97 5.61 5.77
C THR A 315 13.48 5.57 4.32
N GLY A 316 14.30 5.08 3.41
CA GLY A 316 13.94 4.91 2.01
C GLY A 316 15.04 4.22 1.22
N VAL A 317 14.63 3.51 0.17
CA VAL A 317 15.49 2.80 -0.77
C VAL A 317 15.09 3.15 -2.20
N LYS A 318 16.04 3.02 -3.14
CA LYS A 318 15.74 3.19 -4.56
C LYS A 318 14.81 2.07 -5.05
N ALA A 319 13.74 2.47 -5.73
CA ALA A 319 12.89 1.56 -6.49
C ALA A 319 13.22 1.64 -7.99
N TYR A 320 13.16 0.52 -8.69
CA TYR A 320 13.49 0.42 -10.13
C TYR A 320 12.28 0.30 -11.04
N GLY A 321 11.07 0.48 -10.53
CA GLY A 321 9.83 0.43 -11.29
C GLY A 321 8.67 1.07 -10.53
N CYS A 322 7.48 0.95 -11.10
CA CYS A 322 6.27 1.51 -10.51
C CYS A 322 5.69 0.64 -9.38
N ILE A 323 6.07 -0.62 -9.28
CA ILE A 323 5.63 -1.52 -8.21
C ILE A 323 6.60 -1.38 -7.04
N PRO A 324 6.14 -1.10 -5.80
CA PRO A 324 7.02 -0.96 -4.65
C PRO A 324 7.86 -2.21 -4.38
N PRO A 325 9.13 -2.06 -3.92
CA PRO A 325 10.00 -3.19 -3.60
C PRO A 325 9.43 -4.16 -2.56
N ALA A 326 8.55 -3.69 -1.69
CA ALA A 326 7.90 -4.50 -0.66
C ALA A 326 6.81 -5.44 -1.22
N LEU A 327 6.31 -5.18 -2.44
CA LEU A 327 5.21 -5.94 -2.99
C LEU A 327 5.71 -7.22 -3.66
N TRP A 328 5.02 -8.34 -3.44
CA TRP A 328 5.33 -9.67 -3.97
C TRP A 328 5.51 -9.75 -5.49
N ALA A 329 4.84 -8.85 -6.23
CA ALA A 329 4.90 -8.78 -7.69
C ALA A 329 6.13 -8.02 -8.22
N ASN A 330 7.00 -7.51 -7.34
CA ASN A 330 8.18 -6.74 -7.74
C ASN A 330 9.42 -7.65 -7.91
N ASP A 331 10.09 -7.51 -9.03
CA ASP A 331 11.39 -8.12 -9.30
C ASP A 331 12.45 -7.01 -9.52
N GLN A 332 13.02 -6.55 -8.40
CA GLN A 332 14.01 -5.47 -8.40
C GLN A 332 15.28 -5.82 -9.18
N GLU A 333 15.71 -7.07 -9.18
CA GLU A 333 16.91 -7.50 -9.92
C GLU A 333 16.66 -7.43 -11.41
N TYR A 334 15.55 -8.00 -11.87
CA TYR A 334 15.16 -7.92 -13.28
C TYR A 334 15.00 -6.47 -13.77
N LEU A 335 14.33 -5.63 -12.97
CA LEU A 335 14.10 -4.22 -13.32
C LEU A 335 15.41 -3.44 -13.36
N LYS A 336 16.31 -3.67 -12.41
CA LYS A 336 17.64 -3.04 -12.40
C LYS A 336 18.47 -3.41 -13.64
N GLU A 337 18.44 -4.68 -14.02
CA GLU A 337 19.25 -5.17 -15.15
C GLU A 337 18.67 -4.84 -16.53
N ASN A 338 17.35 -4.77 -16.66
CA ASN A 338 16.69 -4.74 -17.97
C ASN A 338 15.93 -3.44 -18.28
N VAL A 339 15.57 -2.66 -17.27
CA VAL A 339 14.70 -1.49 -17.40
C VAL A 339 15.38 -0.20 -16.93
N TYR A 340 16.21 -0.29 -15.90
CA TYR A 340 16.86 0.87 -15.31
C TYR A 340 17.79 1.57 -16.30
N LEU A 341 17.66 2.89 -16.41
CA LEU A 341 18.61 3.75 -17.11
C LEU A 341 19.57 4.33 -16.06
N SER A 342 20.85 4.01 -16.17
CA SER A 342 21.88 4.63 -15.35
C SER A 342 22.16 6.06 -15.78
N GLU A 343 22.82 6.83 -14.92
CA GLU A 343 23.39 8.12 -15.29
C GLU A 343 24.30 7.99 -16.51
N ASP A 344 24.11 8.89 -17.48
CA ASP A 344 24.94 9.02 -18.68
C ASP A 344 24.83 10.47 -19.19
N ASP A 345 25.68 11.33 -18.68
CA ASP A 345 25.71 12.75 -19.01
C ASP A 345 26.00 13.00 -20.50
N GLU A 346 26.82 12.17 -21.13
CA GLU A 346 27.16 12.33 -22.56
C GLU A 346 25.91 12.08 -23.40
N GLU A 347 25.18 11.00 -23.12
CA GLU A 347 23.94 10.68 -23.81
C GLU A 347 22.83 11.68 -23.49
N ALA A 348 22.70 12.11 -22.24
CA ALA A 348 21.73 13.14 -21.83
C ALA A 348 21.95 14.45 -22.61
N GLN A 349 23.19 14.95 -22.67
CA GLN A 349 23.56 16.16 -23.41
C GLN A 349 23.31 16.01 -24.91
N ARG A 350 23.60 14.81 -25.47
CA ARG A 350 23.30 14.51 -26.87
C ARG A 350 21.81 14.61 -27.17
N LEU A 351 20.99 14.02 -26.33
CA LEU A 351 19.52 14.05 -26.48
C LEU A 351 18.95 15.47 -26.33
N PHE A 352 19.44 16.25 -25.36
CA PHE A 352 19.05 17.66 -25.23
C PHE A 352 19.45 18.49 -26.44
N ALA A 353 20.64 18.25 -27.00
CA ALA A 353 21.09 18.95 -28.22
C ALA A 353 20.20 18.61 -29.44
N GLU A 354 19.78 17.37 -29.59
CA GLU A 354 18.84 16.96 -30.66
C GLU A 354 17.49 17.69 -30.51
N LEU A 355 16.92 17.69 -29.28
CA LEU A 355 15.66 18.37 -28.98
C LEU A 355 15.72 19.89 -29.27
N ARG A 356 16.88 20.53 -29.01
CA ARG A 356 17.10 21.94 -29.37
C ARG A 356 17.19 22.13 -30.89
N ALA A 357 17.92 21.27 -31.58
CA ALA A 357 18.05 21.34 -33.02
C ALA A 357 16.70 21.19 -33.75
N GLU A 358 15.79 20.43 -33.19
CA GLU A 358 14.43 20.25 -33.68
C GLU A 358 13.45 21.31 -33.20
N GLY A 359 13.86 22.21 -32.28
CA GLY A 359 13.04 23.27 -31.72
C GLY A 359 11.99 22.77 -30.68
N ILE A 360 12.09 21.54 -30.21
CA ILE A 360 11.23 20.97 -29.17
C ILE A 360 11.61 21.54 -27.80
N LEU A 361 12.91 21.66 -27.50
CA LEU A 361 13.44 22.36 -26.33
C LEU A 361 14.02 23.70 -26.76
N PRO A 362 13.31 24.83 -26.58
CA PRO A 362 13.80 26.15 -27.00
C PRO A 362 15.07 26.58 -26.28
N GLU A 363 15.89 27.39 -26.92
CA GLU A 363 17.07 27.99 -26.31
C GLU A 363 16.66 28.90 -25.14
N GLY A 364 17.31 28.74 -23.98
CA GLY A 364 16.98 29.51 -22.75
C GLY A 364 15.65 29.16 -22.11
N TYR A 365 15.04 28.04 -22.48
CA TYR A 365 13.87 27.53 -21.80
C TYR A 365 14.23 26.99 -20.43
N THR A 366 13.50 27.40 -19.38
CA THR A 366 13.67 26.91 -18.01
C THR A 366 12.64 25.83 -17.71
N VAL A 367 13.12 24.62 -17.43
CA VAL A 367 12.29 23.46 -17.01
C VAL A 367 11.77 23.69 -15.59
N ARG A 368 10.47 23.56 -15.40
CA ARG A 368 9.82 23.76 -14.09
C ARG A 368 9.57 22.43 -13.41
N ILE A 369 10.14 22.31 -12.21
CA ILE A 369 10.02 21.10 -11.37
C ILE A 369 9.16 21.46 -10.15
N HIS A 370 7.90 21.13 -10.20
CA HIS A 370 7.00 21.35 -9.08
C HIS A 370 7.16 20.27 -8.02
N THR A 371 7.00 20.63 -6.76
CA THR A 371 7.16 19.72 -5.63
C THR A 371 6.33 20.17 -4.43
N PRO A 372 5.81 19.26 -3.59
CA PRO A 372 5.18 19.65 -2.34
C PRO A 372 6.21 20.25 -1.37
N LEU A 373 5.73 20.85 -0.27
CA LEU A 373 6.58 21.46 0.75
C LEU A 373 7.39 20.45 1.57
N ASP A 374 7.18 19.15 1.38
CA ASP A 374 7.95 18.08 2.02
C ASP A 374 9.46 18.24 1.76
N PRO A 375 10.31 18.33 2.80
CA PRO A 375 11.73 18.61 2.64
C PRO A 375 12.49 17.59 1.79
N ARG A 376 12.11 16.30 1.84
CA ARG A 376 12.78 15.21 1.12
C ARG A 376 12.51 15.30 -0.38
N ARG A 377 11.25 15.55 -0.77
CA ARG A 377 10.87 15.73 -2.18
C ARG A 377 11.49 17.00 -2.75
N ARG A 378 11.57 18.08 -1.95
CA ARG A 378 12.27 19.31 -2.35
C ARG A 378 13.76 19.08 -2.58
N GLN A 379 14.41 18.26 -1.76
CA GLN A 379 15.81 17.90 -1.96
C GLN A 379 16.00 17.10 -3.24
N LEU A 380 15.14 16.09 -3.51
CA LEU A 380 15.15 15.35 -4.77
C LEU A 380 14.95 16.26 -6.00
N ALA A 381 13.98 17.18 -5.92
CA ALA A 381 13.75 18.16 -6.98
C ALA A 381 14.95 19.08 -7.19
N THR A 382 15.64 19.49 -6.11
CA THR A 382 16.83 20.33 -6.17
C THR A 382 18.02 19.60 -6.80
N ILE A 383 18.24 18.33 -6.45
CA ILE A 383 19.27 17.50 -7.09
C ILE A 383 18.99 17.38 -8.59
N MET A 384 17.75 17.06 -8.97
CA MET A 384 17.34 16.97 -10.38
C MET A 384 17.59 18.30 -11.12
N ALA A 385 17.16 19.44 -10.55
CA ALA A 385 17.40 20.74 -11.17
C ALA A 385 18.89 21.05 -11.36
N THR A 386 19.71 20.72 -10.37
CA THR A 386 21.16 20.89 -10.43
C THR A 386 21.77 20.04 -11.56
N SER A 387 21.41 18.77 -11.62
CA SER A 387 21.88 17.86 -12.67
C SER A 387 21.44 18.31 -14.08
N LEU A 388 20.23 18.83 -14.25
CA LEU A 388 19.77 19.40 -15.51
C LEU A 388 20.62 20.62 -15.93
N ILE A 389 20.94 21.51 -14.97
CA ILE A 389 21.76 22.70 -15.23
C ILE A 389 23.19 22.29 -15.61
N GLU A 390 23.77 21.29 -14.94
CA GLU A 390 25.08 20.74 -15.29
C GLU A 390 25.10 20.13 -16.68
N ASN A 391 23.96 19.56 -17.13
CA ASN A 391 23.76 19.06 -18.49
C ASN A 391 23.27 20.13 -19.48
N GLY A 392 23.33 21.40 -19.09
CA GLY A 392 23.10 22.56 -19.96
C GLY A 392 21.64 22.90 -20.16
N VAL A 393 20.72 22.43 -19.35
CA VAL A 393 19.29 22.76 -19.39
C VAL A 393 18.94 23.59 -18.16
N ASP A 394 18.48 24.84 -18.37
CA ASP A 394 18.00 25.68 -17.25
C ASP A 394 16.82 25.00 -16.56
N ALA A 395 16.85 24.96 -15.23
CA ALA A 395 15.80 24.34 -14.42
C ALA A 395 15.55 25.11 -13.13
N GLU A 396 14.30 25.13 -12.67
CA GLU A 396 13.92 25.73 -11.39
C GLU A 396 12.97 24.82 -10.59
N VAL A 397 13.09 24.89 -9.27
CA VAL A 397 12.23 24.14 -8.34
C VAL A 397 11.15 25.06 -7.80
N ILE A 398 9.88 24.68 -7.97
CA ILE A 398 8.70 25.45 -7.56
C ILE A 398 7.96 24.65 -6.47
N PRO A 399 8.18 24.95 -5.18
CA PRO A 399 7.45 24.30 -4.10
C PRO A 399 6.03 24.89 -3.97
N LEU A 400 5.04 24.03 -3.83
CA LEU A 400 3.63 24.37 -3.67
C LEU A 400 3.02 23.64 -2.48
N ASP A 401 1.99 24.24 -1.89
CA ASP A 401 1.11 23.50 -0.99
C ASP A 401 0.39 22.38 -1.72
N TRP A 402 -0.06 21.34 -0.96
CA TRP A 402 -0.62 20.14 -1.54
C TRP A 402 -1.84 20.38 -2.44
N GLY A 403 -2.78 21.23 -1.99
CA GLY A 403 -3.98 21.56 -2.78
C GLY A 403 -3.63 22.18 -4.15
N PRO A 404 -2.92 23.32 -4.22
CA PRO A 404 -2.47 23.90 -5.49
C PRO A 404 -1.63 22.98 -6.36
N LEU A 405 -0.84 22.09 -5.75
CA LEU A 405 -0.06 21.09 -6.48
C LEU A 405 -0.96 20.05 -7.16
N LEU A 406 -2.01 19.58 -6.46
CA LEU A 406 -2.98 18.66 -7.03
C LEU A 406 -3.83 19.33 -8.12
N ASP A 407 -4.27 20.59 -7.90
CA ASP A 407 -5.03 21.34 -8.91
C ASP A 407 -4.24 21.45 -10.22
N LEU A 408 -2.91 21.67 -10.12
CA LEU A 408 -2.01 21.71 -11.28
C LEU A 408 -1.88 20.34 -11.94
N ALA A 409 -1.76 19.28 -11.14
CA ALA A 409 -1.60 17.89 -11.63
C ALA A 409 -2.89 17.37 -12.30
N TYR A 410 -4.05 17.65 -11.72
CA TYR A 410 -5.34 17.15 -12.22
C TYR A 410 -5.84 17.88 -13.45
N ARG A 411 -5.27 19.05 -13.71
CA ARG A 411 -5.66 19.87 -14.87
C ARG A 411 -7.16 20.24 -14.82
N SER A 412 -7.65 20.92 -15.80
CA SER A 412 -9.06 21.29 -15.89
C SER A 412 -9.51 21.37 -17.35
N GLU A 413 -10.81 21.42 -17.61
CA GLU A 413 -11.33 21.64 -18.96
C GLU A 413 -10.86 22.98 -19.54
N SER A 414 -10.58 23.97 -18.70
CA SER A 414 -10.07 25.31 -19.11
C SER A 414 -8.54 25.30 -19.30
N ASP A 415 -7.83 24.35 -18.68
CA ASP A 415 -6.39 24.15 -18.84
C ASP A 415 -6.08 22.64 -18.92
N PRO A 416 -6.33 22.02 -20.08
CA PRO A 416 -6.15 20.58 -20.24
C PRO A 416 -4.68 20.14 -20.36
N VAL A 417 -3.76 21.07 -20.54
CA VAL A 417 -2.32 20.78 -20.64
C VAL A 417 -1.66 20.84 -19.27
N GLY A 418 -2.00 21.84 -18.45
CA GLY A 418 -1.30 22.17 -17.21
C GLY A 418 0.03 22.89 -17.47
N ASP A 419 0.42 23.74 -16.54
CA ASP A 419 1.63 24.59 -16.69
C ASP A 419 2.84 24.01 -15.93
N PHE A 420 3.27 22.80 -16.31
CA PHE A 420 4.45 22.13 -15.74
C PHE A 420 5.06 21.14 -16.73
N GLU A 421 6.35 20.85 -16.60
CA GLU A 421 7.05 19.79 -17.30
C GLU A 421 7.25 18.57 -16.42
N MET A 422 7.62 18.79 -15.16
CA MET A 422 7.97 17.76 -14.20
C MET A 422 7.40 18.08 -12.81
N MET A 423 7.10 17.02 -12.06
CA MET A 423 6.57 17.15 -10.70
C MET A 423 7.05 15.99 -9.84
N TRP A 424 7.57 16.28 -8.64
CA TRP A 424 7.84 15.26 -7.63
C TRP A 424 6.59 15.02 -6.80
N MET A 425 6.07 13.82 -6.89
CA MET A 425 4.87 13.39 -6.18
C MET A 425 5.15 12.16 -5.31
N GLY A 426 4.13 11.53 -4.83
CA GLY A 426 4.15 10.24 -4.18
C GLY A 426 2.88 9.48 -4.49
N TRP A 427 2.97 8.18 -4.44
CA TRP A 427 1.83 7.29 -4.58
C TRP A 427 1.83 6.28 -3.45
N SER A 428 0.65 5.95 -2.96
CA SER A 428 0.40 4.87 -2.01
C SER A 428 -0.72 4.03 -2.57
N GLY A 429 -0.53 2.74 -2.61
CA GLY A 429 -1.55 1.79 -3.05
C GLY A 429 -1.69 0.65 -2.05
N GLY A 430 -2.66 -0.18 -2.27
CA GLY A 430 -2.87 -1.42 -1.54
C GLY A 430 -1.89 -2.52 -1.96
N PRO A 431 -2.15 -3.76 -1.55
CA PRO A 431 -1.28 -4.91 -1.84
C PRO A 431 -1.41 -5.46 -3.27
N ASP A 432 -2.28 -4.88 -4.08
CA ASP A 432 -2.48 -5.29 -5.48
C ASP A 432 -1.55 -4.50 -6.41
N PRO A 433 -0.76 -5.18 -7.27
CA PRO A 433 0.00 -4.50 -8.33
C PRO A 433 -0.84 -3.61 -9.25
N HIS A 434 -2.14 -3.88 -9.37
CA HIS A 434 -3.10 -3.07 -10.11
C HIS A 434 -3.11 -1.61 -9.64
N ASP A 435 -3.03 -1.38 -8.32
CA ASP A 435 -3.06 -0.04 -7.72
C ASP A 435 -1.87 0.83 -8.15
N PHE A 436 -0.79 0.21 -8.54
CA PHE A 436 0.44 0.89 -9.00
C PHE A 436 0.56 0.95 -10.53
N ALA A 437 -0.01 -0.01 -11.23
CA ALA A 437 0.13 -0.10 -12.68
C ALA A 437 -1.08 0.53 -13.40
N PHE A 438 -2.30 0.18 -13.00
CA PHE A 438 -3.51 0.61 -13.69
C PHE A 438 -3.79 2.10 -13.48
N TYR A 439 -3.87 2.55 -12.24
CA TYR A 439 -4.23 3.94 -11.95
C TYR A 439 -3.23 4.93 -12.53
N LEU A 440 -1.94 4.62 -12.48
CA LEU A 440 -0.89 5.54 -12.91
C LEU A 440 -0.59 5.47 -14.42
N PHE A 441 -0.82 4.32 -15.08
CA PHE A 441 -0.30 4.09 -16.43
C PHE A 441 -1.35 3.63 -17.46
N HIS A 442 -2.55 3.25 -17.05
CA HIS A 442 -3.57 2.81 -18.01
C HIS A 442 -4.28 3.99 -18.65
N SER A 443 -4.43 3.96 -19.99
CA SER A 443 -5.01 5.08 -20.76
C SER A 443 -6.48 5.39 -20.43
N ALA A 444 -7.23 4.47 -19.84
CA ALA A 444 -8.60 4.72 -19.37
C ALA A 444 -8.65 5.79 -18.27
N ASN A 445 -7.57 5.96 -17.50
CA ASN A 445 -7.45 6.95 -16.43
C ASN A 445 -6.86 8.28 -16.90
N ALA A 446 -6.54 8.42 -18.19
CA ALA A 446 -5.95 9.62 -18.78
C ALA A 446 -7.01 10.69 -19.06
N THR A 447 -7.83 11.04 -18.06
CA THR A 447 -8.91 12.02 -18.21
C THR A 447 -8.62 13.30 -17.44
N VAL A 448 -9.05 14.43 -17.99
CA VAL A 448 -8.97 15.72 -17.30
C VAL A 448 -9.80 15.65 -16.01
N GLY A 449 -9.22 16.08 -14.91
CA GLY A 449 -9.84 16.03 -13.58
C GLY A 449 -9.73 14.68 -12.87
N SER A 450 -9.10 13.67 -13.49
CA SER A 450 -8.78 12.44 -12.82
C SER A 450 -7.55 12.61 -11.92
N ALA A 451 -7.69 12.15 -10.68
CA ALA A 451 -6.59 12.08 -9.72
C ALA A 451 -5.55 11.01 -10.09
N ASP A 452 -5.97 10.02 -10.88
CA ASP A 452 -5.28 8.74 -10.94
C ASP A 452 -4.18 8.71 -11.99
N ASN A 453 -4.36 9.27 -13.17
CA ASN A 453 -3.32 9.28 -14.19
C ASN A 453 -2.85 10.70 -14.55
N MET A 454 -1.86 11.17 -13.84
CA MET A 454 -1.30 12.52 -14.03
C MET A 454 -0.29 12.64 -15.17
N SER A 455 0.14 11.51 -15.75
CA SER A 455 1.23 11.47 -16.72
C SER A 455 0.79 11.39 -18.20
N TRP A 456 -0.49 11.31 -18.48
CA TRP A 456 -1.00 11.20 -19.84
C TRP A 456 -1.50 12.50 -20.41
#